data_a150bbf1021860e58bcdc0ae108b1736
#
_entry.id   a150bbf1021860e58bcdc0ae108b1736
#
_cell.length_a   1.000
_cell.length_b   1.000
_cell.length_c   1.000
_cell.angle_alpha   90.00
_cell.angle_beta   90.00
_cell.angle_gamma   90.00
#
_symmetry.space_group_name_H-M   'P 1'
#
loop_
_entity.id
_entity.type
_entity.pdbx_description
1 polymer ?
#
loop_
_entity_poly.entity_id
_entity_poly.type
_entity_poly.pdbx_seq_one_letter_code
_entity_poly.pdbx_strand_id
1 'polypeptide(L)'
;MRYCLRSTALTLVAFALALILPNTASAAYEGFADVPEDAACYESVMYLAEHGITKGTEANTFSPAQPVTVRQWAVMLCRAYGLETSGETWVELGWSATEQACQKGWLNVTALSAPDTRMCRGALYESALAAAGIPVCDSVLYEGGTNLSAYDNYLRVGCELQLCPADATASEIVTRSEAAHLLHAILTQNFTVEAPSSPVTLENPTGGHANDFLLELRRVPEPILTAFNDTGWTYRIDFDFMADLSDRLDMSCIGATSYGKKTVYVSDAKATIHEFGHFLDGALGFPAEHEQLYLAEAQDSGLRDYAKTNSREYFADCFVYWITYSGNEKPMETFWNTAPQTYAYMEKLAANNWGAEMRTDWEQHFCSQPDTVRSGKIVGSDYTAGSIVLCISRQQMT
;
A
#
# COMPACT_ATOMS: atom_id res chain seq x y z
N MET A 1 -45.26 -22.09 15.72
CA MET A 1 -44.25 -21.30 16.45
C MET A 1 -43.50 -20.44 15.43
N ARG A 2 -43.70 -19.13 15.54
CA ARG A 2 -43.13 -18.14 14.61
C ARG A 2 -41.74 -17.77 15.12
N TYR A 3 -40.69 -18.01 14.37
CA TYR A 3 -39.37 -17.46 14.66
C TYR A 3 -39.17 -16.19 13.87
N CYS A 4 -38.99 -15.12 14.64
CA CYS A 4 -38.74 -13.77 14.20
C CYS A 4 -37.29 -13.66 13.72
N LEU A 5 -37.07 -13.42 12.43
CA LEU A 5 -35.78 -13.00 11.89
C LEU A 5 -35.51 -11.55 12.36
N ARG A 6 -34.57 -11.37 13.25
CA ARG A 6 -34.00 -10.05 13.52
C ARG A 6 -32.90 -9.76 12.49
N SER A 7 -33.27 -8.95 11.53
CA SER A 7 -32.37 -8.25 10.65
C SER A 7 -31.61 -7.21 11.47
N THR A 8 -30.33 -7.44 11.72
CA THR A 8 -29.41 -6.39 12.18
C THR A 8 -28.97 -5.59 10.97
N ALA A 9 -29.61 -4.45 10.76
CA ALA A 9 -29.14 -3.45 9.82
C ALA A 9 -27.81 -2.87 10.34
N LEU A 10 -26.71 -3.18 9.64
CA LEU A 10 -25.45 -2.47 9.83
C LEU A 10 -25.64 -1.06 9.28
N THR A 11 -25.68 -0.09 10.17
CA THR A 11 -25.77 1.32 9.82
C THR A 11 -24.38 1.74 9.30
N LEU A 12 -24.27 1.85 7.98
CA LEU A 12 -23.18 2.56 7.33
C LEU A 12 -23.21 4.03 7.77
N VAL A 13 -22.28 4.43 8.62
CA VAL A 13 -22.02 5.84 8.88
C VAL A 13 -21.25 6.37 7.67
N ALA A 14 -21.98 6.81 6.67
CA ALA A 14 -21.46 7.69 5.66
C ALA A 14 -21.09 9.01 6.38
N PHE A 15 -19.79 9.27 6.55
CA PHE A 15 -19.31 10.60 6.88
C PHE A 15 -19.52 11.50 5.66
N ALA A 16 -20.76 11.94 5.48
CA ALA A 16 -21.01 13.16 4.75
C ALA A 16 -20.48 14.29 5.64
N LEU A 17 -19.26 14.71 5.41
CA LEU A 17 -18.75 15.98 5.91
C LEU A 17 -19.54 17.08 5.17
N ALA A 18 -20.76 17.35 5.61
CA ALA A 18 -21.43 18.57 5.27
C ALA A 18 -20.62 19.71 5.94
N LEU A 19 -19.75 20.31 5.18
CA LEU A 19 -19.10 21.59 5.53
C LEU A 19 -20.23 22.61 5.76
N ILE A 20 -20.67 22.76 6.99
CA ILE A 20 -21.41 23.94 7.44
C ILE A 20 -20.36 25.04 7.55
N LEU A 21 -20.01 25.62 6.39
CA LEU A 21 -19.28 26.86 6.38
C LEU A 21 -20.23 27.97 6.90
N PRO A 22 -19.81 28.78 7.86
CA PRO A 22 -20.57 29.97 8.20
C PRO A 22 -20.65 30.84 6.94
N ASN A 23 -21.86 31.08 6.48
CA ASN A 23 -22.15 31.93 5.33
C ASN A 23 -21.89 33.40 5.71
N THR A 24 -20.60 33.76 5.87
CA THR A 24 -20.19 35.14 5.82
C THR A 24 -20.10 35.47 4.33
N ALA A 25 -20.93 36.36 3.85
CA ALA A 25 -20.83 36.92 2.50
C ALA A 25 -19.38 37.41 2.31
N SER A 26 -18.53 36.56 1.78
CA SER A 26 -17.19 36.92 1.36
C SER A 26 -17.36 37.85 0.19
N ALA A 27 -16.78 39.05 0.27
CA ALA A 27 -16.59 39.90 -0.91
C ALA A 27 -15.96 39.02 -2.01
N ALA A 28 -16.51 39.06 -3.22
CA ALA A 28 -15.99 38.27 -4.33
C ALA A 28 -14.49 38.51 -4.41
N TYR A 29 -13.71 37.42 -4.40
CA TYR A 29 -12.26 37.55 -4.50
C TYR A 29 -11.89 38.08 -5.88
N GLU A 30 -11.19 39.22 -5.94
CA GLU A 30 -10.88 39.93 -7.21
C GLU A 30 -9.83 39.18 -8.07
N GLY A 31 -9.26 38.07 -7.57
CA GLY A 31 -8.26 37.28 -8.28
C GLY A 31 -6.83 37.67 -7.98
N PHE A 32 -5.89 36.92 -8.55
CA PHE A 32 -4.46 37.20 -8.51
C PHE A 32 -4.00 37.80 -9.85
N ALA A 33 -3.26 38.89 -9.82
CA ALA A 33 -2.82 39.59 -11.03
C ALA A 33 -1.90 38.74 -11.93
N ASP A 34 -1.22 37.76 -11.37
CA ASP A 34 -0.32 36.84 -12.06
C ASP A 34 -1.00 35.51 -12.44
N VAL A 35 -2.31 35.42 -12.30
CA VAL A 35 -3.13 34.24 -12.70
C VAL A 35 -4.31 34.76 -13.54
N PRO A 36 -4.09 35.10 -14.83
CA PRO A 36 -5.15 35.54 -15.71
C PRO A 36 -6.17 34.42 -15.99
N GLU A 37 -7.38 34.78 -16.40
CA GLU A 37 -8.50 33.83 -16.61
C GLU A 37 -8.20 32.71 -17.61
N ASP A 38 -7.29 32.96 -18.56
CA ASP A 38 -6.84 31.95 -19.54
C ASP A 38 -5.68 31.08 -19.05
N ALA A 39 -5.16 31.30 -17.84
CA ALA A 39 -4.13 30.46 -17.27
C ALA A 39 -4.67 29.07 -16.93
N ALA A 40 -3.93 28.02 -17.29
CA ALA A 40 -4.34 26.64 -17.02
C ALA A 40 -4.64 26.35 -15.54
N CYS A 41 -4.03 27.08 -14.61
CA CYS A 41 -4.26 26.95 -13.18
C CYS A 41 -5.37 27.85 -12.62
N TYR A 42 -6.01 28.69 -13.45
CA TYR A 42 -6.95 29.71 -12.99
C TYR A 42 -8.07 29.12 -12.11
N GLU A 43 -8.80 28.14 -12.62
CA GLU A 43 -9.91 27.51 -11.91
C GLU A 43 -9.48 26.95 -10.55
N SER A 44 -8.36 26.22 -10.52
CA SER A 44 -7.85 25.62 -9.29
C SER A 44 -7.40 26.65 -8.27
N VAL A 45 -6.69 27.67 -8.72
CA VAL A 45 -6.19 28.75 -7.83
C VAL A 45 -7.34 29.56 -7.28
N MET A 46 -8.34 29.91 -8.13
CA MET A 46 -9.53 30.66 -7.71
C MET A 46 -10.36 29.86 -6.71
N TYR A 47 -10.59 28.57 -6.96
CA TYR A 47 -11.25 27.69 -6.01
C TYR A 47 -10.58 27.73 -4.64
N LEU A 48 -9.25 27.56 -4.58
CA LEU A 48 -8.51 27.58 -3.31
C LEU A 48 -8.57 28.95 -2.62
N ALA A 49 -8.60 30.03 -3.38
CA ALA A 49 -8.69 31.39 -2.84
C ALA A 49 -10.09 31.68 -2.27
N GLU A 50 -11.15 31.35 -3.00
CA GLU A 50 -12.55 31.51 -2.59
C GLU A 50 -12.88 30.71 -1.32
N HIS A 51 -12.26 29.54 -1.16
CA HIS A 51 -12.40 28.71 0.03
C HIS A 51 -11.41 29.07 1.16
N GLY A 52 -10.62 30.16 1.00
CA GLY A 52 -9.68 30.63 2.02
C GLY A 52 -8.48 29.70 2.23
N ILE A 53 -8.25 28.74 1.34
CA ILE A 53 -7.15 27.77 1.42
C ILE A 53 -5.82 28.43 1.09
N THR A 54 -5.80 29.29 0.06
CA THR A 54 -4.65 30.12 -0.26
C THR A 54 -4.96 31.60 -0.13
N LYS A 55 -3.94 32.38 0.24
CA LYS A 55 -3.99 33.88 0.25
C LYS A 55 -2.95 34.47 -0.69
N GLY A 56 -2.31 33.62 -1.52
CA GLY A 56 -1.18 34.02 -2.34
C GLY A 56 0.15 34.05 -1.58
N THR A 57 1.17 34.60 -2.23
CA THR A 57 2.51 34.84 -1.66
C THR A 57 2.67 36.31 -1.20
N GLU A 58 1.99 37.21 -1.88
CA GLU A 58 1.91 38.65 -1.59
C GLU A 58 0.49 39.12 -1.91
N ALA A 59 0.22 40.38 -1.63
CA ALA A 59 -1.05 41.00 -2.02
C ALA A 59 -1.26 40.84 -3.54
N ASN A 60 -2.36 40.23 -3.94
CA ASN A 60 -2.75 39.99 -5.33
C ASN A 60 -1.76 39.14 -6.18
N THR A 61 -0.86 38.38 -5.54
CA THR A 61 0.11 37.54 -6.25
C THR A 61 0.05 36.11 -5.74
N PHE A 62 -0.14 35.12 -6.62
CA PHE A 62 -0.14 33.70 -6.30
C PHE A 62 1.23 33.04 -6.49
N SER A 63 1.99 33.51 -7.47
CA SER A 63 3.30 32.96 -7.90
C SER A 63 3.21 31.55 -8.45
N PRO A 64 2.40 31.27 -9.51
CA PRO A 64 2.08 29.90 -9.97
C PRO A 64 3.31 29.09 -10.39
N ALA A 65 4.32 29.74 -10.99
CA ALA A 65 5.55 29.09 -11.47
C ALA A 65 6.61 28.87 -10.39
N GLN A 66 6.44 29.43 -9.19
CA GLN A 66 7.40 29.23 -8.11
C GLN A 66 7.27 27.84 -7.51
N PRO A 67 8.39 27.20 -7.10
CA PRO A 67 8.33 25.97 -6.33
C PRO A 67 7.51 26.11 -5.05
N VAL A 68 6.70 25.12 -4.73
CA VAL A 68 6.02 25.07 -3.42
C VAL A 68 6.99 24.54 -2.37
N THR A 69 6.99 25.17 -1.18
CA THR A 69 7.76 24.67 -0.03
C THR A 69 6.88 23.82 0.90
N VAL A 70 7.52 22.97 1.71
CA VAL A 70 6.86 22.15 2.75
C VAL A 70 5.94 23.00 3.62
N ARG A 71 6.43 24.13 4.11
CA ARG A 71 5.65 25.11 4.91
C ARG A 71 4.42 25.62 4.19
N GLN A 72 4.59 26.04 2.94
CA GLN A 72 3.47 26.57 2.15
C GLN A 72 2.41 25.50 1.91
N TRP A 73 2.85 24.29 1.60
CA TRP A 73 1.97 23.15 1.40
C TRP A 73 1.22 22.76 2.68
N ALA A 74 1.93 22.66 3.82
CA ALA A 74 1.32 22.38 5.11
C ALA A 74 0.21 23.38 5.47
N VAL A 75 0.43 24.69 5.22
CA VAL A 75 -0.60 25.72 5.45
C VAL A 75 -1.81 25.51 4.54
N MET A 76 -1.61 25.16 3.27
CA MET A 76 -2.70 24.89 2.34
C MET A 76 -3.48 23.63 2.78
N LEU A 77 -2.81 22.55 3.14
CA LEU A 77 -3.45 21.34 3.65
C LEU A 77 -4.27 21.61 4.91
N CYS A 78 -3.68 22.22 5.93
CA CYS A 78 -4.37 22.51 7.17
C CYS A 78 -5.64 23.33 6.93
N ARG A 79 -5.59 24.35 6.08
CA ARG A 79 -6.76 25.15 5.73
C ARG A 79 -7.79 24.36 4.94
N ALA A 80 -7.36 23.53 3.99
CA ALA A 80 -8.25 22.70 3.19
C ALA A 80 -9.07 21.70 4.05
N TYR A 81 -8.47 21.20 5.11
CA TYR A 81 -9.11 20.23 6.00
C TYR A 81 -9.55 20.82 7.35
N GLY A 82 -9.62 22.16 7.44
CA GLY A 82 -10.19 22.85 8.60
C GLY A 82 -9.40 22.69 9.90
N LEU A 83 -8.08 22.41 9.81
CA LEU A 83 -7.24 22.36 11.00
C LEU A 83 -6.89 23.76 11.49
N GLU A 84 -7.01 23.96 12.79
CA GLU A 84 -6.63 25.22 13.42
C GLU A 84 -5.10 25.38 13.42
N THR A 85 -4.63 26.47 12.88
CA THR A 85 -3.22 26.85 12.89
C THR A 85 -3.06 28.19 13.60
N SER A 86 -2.01 28.36 14.38
CA SER A 86 -1.75 29.56 15.18
C SER A 86 -0.42 30.20 14.79
N GLY A 87 -0.33 31.50 15.00
CA GLY A 87 0.87 32.28 14.78
C GLY A 87 0.57 33.71 14.33
N GLU A 88 1.30 34.68 14.85
CA GLU A 88 1.18 36.11 14.48
C GLU A 88 1.99 36.41 13.21
N THR A 89 3.05 35.63 12.99
CA THR A 89 3.93 35.74 11.82
C THR A 89 3.75 34.59 10.86
N TRP A 90 4.16 34.76 9.60
CA TRP A 90 4.18 33.68 8.60
C TRP A 90 5.01 32.47 9.06
N VAL A 91 6.12 32.72 9.76
CA VAL A 91 7.01 31.67 10.27
C VAL A 91 6.31 30.84 11.33
N GLU A 92 5.64 31.46 12.29
CA GLU A 92 4.89 30.78 13.36
C GLU A 92 3.68 30.02 12.81
N LEU A 93 2.90 30.66 11.93
CA LEU A 93 1.77 30.03 11.26
C LEU A 93 2.21 28.78 10.48
N GLY A 94 3.28 28.91 9.73
CA GLY A 94 3.82 27.81 8.94
C GLY A 94 4.40 26.68 9.80
N TRP A 95 5.01 27.01 10.93
CA TRP A 95 5.46 26.02 11.91
C TRP A 95 4.28 25.25 12.49
N SER A 96 3.27 25.96 13.00
CA SER A 96 2.06 25.36 13.55
C SER A 96 1.37 24.45 12.52
N ALA A 97 1.26 24.87 11.26
CA ALA A 97 0.67 24.06 10.19
C ALA A 97 1.51 22.81 9.90
N THR A 98 2.84 22.92 9.86
CA THR A 98 3.72 21.79 9.61
C THR A 98 3.63 20.77 10.76
N GLU A 99 3.59 21.24 12.01
CA GLU A 99 3.42 20.39 13.19
C GLU A 99 2.07 19.64 13.15
N GLN A 100 0.97 20.35 12.85
CA GLN A 100 -0.35 19.76 12.73
C GLN A 100 -0.38 18.67 11.62
N ALA A 101 0.20 18.96 10.47
CA ALA A 101 0.27 18.00 9.36
C ALA A 101 1.12 16.76 9.71
N CYS A 102 2.20 16.93 10.48
CA CYS A 102 2.99 15.80 11.00
C CYS A 102 2.20 14.98 12.04
N GLN A 103 1.49 15.64 12.96
CA GLN A 103 0.65 14.95 13.96
C GLN A 103 -0.49 14.15 13.33
N LYS A 104 -1.00 14.60 12.17
CA LYS A 104 -1.98 13.86 11.36
C LYS A 104 -1.38 12.74 10.51
N GLY A 105 -0.06 12.61 10.46
CA GLY A 105 0.62 11.67 9.57
C GLY A 105 0.58 12.07 8.09
N TRP A 106 0.25 13.34 7.77
CA TRP A 106 0.25 13.83 6.39
C TRP A 106 1.63 14.23 5.90
N LEU A 107 2.50 14.61 6.81
CA LEU A 107 3.91 14.92 6.53
C LEU A 107 4.81 14.14 7.47
N ASN A 108 6.00 13.78 6.97
CA ASN A 108 7.03 13.17 7.82
C ASN A 108 7.56 14.21 8.83
N VAL A 109 7.92 13.77 10.03
CA VAL A 109 8.46 14.61 11.10
C VAL A 109 9.72 15.40 10.69
N THR A 110 10.48 14.92 9.71
CA THR A 110 11.63 15.64 9.13
C THR A 110 11.24 16.97 8.48
N ALA A 111 9.96 17.16 8.11
CA ALA A 111 9.43 18.43 7.60
C ALA A 111 9.60 19.56 8.60
N LEU A 112 9.58 19.29 9.91
CA LEU A 112 9.81 20.29 10.95
C LEU A 112 11.23 20.85 10.96
N SER A 113 12.22 20.06 10.57
CA SER A 113 13.62 20.50 10.52
C SER A 113 13.98 21.30 9.28
N ALA A 114 13.19 21.17 8.19
CA ALA A 114 13.46 21.78 6.90
C ALA A 114 12.18 22.31 6.21
N PRO A 115 11.41 23.19 6.86
CA PRO A 115 10.09 23.61 6.38
C PRO A 115 10.12 24.44 5.09
N ASP A 116 11.26 25.06 4.76
CA ASP A 116 11.44 25.86 3.54
C ASP A 116 12.03 25.04 2.37
N THR A 117 12.20 23.73 2.54
CA THR A 117 12.59 22.82 1.46
C THR A 117 11.51 22.80 0.39
N ARG A 118 11.93 22.84 -0.87
CA ARG A 118 11.05 22.67 -2.04
C ARG A 118 10.54 21.24 -2.09
N MET A 119 9.26 21.06 -2.32
CA MET A 119 8.67 19.73 -2.40
C MET A 119 8.95 19.08 -3.76
N CYS A 120 9.29 17.81 -3.73
CA CYS A 120 9.23 16.97 -4.93
C CYS A 120 7.80 16.41 -5.10
N ARG A 121 7.48 15.98 -6.33
CA ARG A 121 6.15 15.50 -6.68
C ARG A 121 5.73 14.32 -5.83
N GLY A 122 6.60 13.35 -5.60
CA GLY A 122 6.30 12.19 -4.77
C GLY A 122 5.88 12.56 -3.35
N ALA A 123 6.62 13.46 -2.69
CA ALA A 123 6.26 13.93 -1.34
C ALA A 123 4.96 14.75 -1.31
N LEU A 124 4.67 15.50 -2.39
CA LEU A 124 3.40 16.23 -2.51
C LEU A 124 2.22 15.23 -2.58
N TYR A 125 2.34 14.20 -3.44
CA TYR A 125 1.30 13.19 -3.59
C TYR A 125 1.14 12.33 -2.33
N GLU A 126 2.24 11.90 -1.68
CA GLU A 126 2.19 11.22 -0.38
C GLU A 126 1.30 11.98 0.61
N SER A 127 1.62 13.25 0.83
CA SER A 127 0.91 14.07 1.80
C SER A 127 -0.54 14.37 1.39
N ALA A 128 -0.79 14.59 0.11
CA ALA A 128 -2.13 14.87 -0.41
C ALA A 128 -3.06 13.65 -0.28
N LEU A 129 -2.58 12.47 -0.67
CA LEU A 129 -3.34 11.22 -0.57
C LEU A 129 -3.58 10.84 0.90
N ALA A 130 -2.57 11.01 1.77
CA ALA A 130 -2.72 10.80 3.21
C ALA A 130 -3.78 11.73 3.82
N ALA A 131 -3.77 13.02 3.47
CA ALA A 131 -4.77 13.97 3.95
C ALA A 131 -6.18 13.66 3.44
N ALA A 132 -6.30 13.15 2.23
CA ALA A 132 -7.56 12.71 1.64
C ALA A 132 -8.05 11.35 2.19
N GLY A 133 -7.23 10.64 2.99
CA GLY A 133 -7.56 9.30 3.48
C GLY A 133 -7.53 8.25 2.37
N ILE A 134 -6.82 8.50 1.27
CA ILE A 134 -6.66 7.55 0.16
C ILE A 134 -5.50 6.62 0.49
N PRO A 135 -5.75 5.32 0.68
CA PRO A 135 -4.71 4.38 1.06
C PRO A 135 -3.76 4.08 -0.11
N VAL A 136 -2.49 3.96 0.19
CA VAL A 136 -1.46 3.54 -0.76
C VAL A 136 -0.71 2.36 -0.16
N CYS A 137 -0.75 1.23 -0.85
CA CYS A 137 -0.04 0.04 -0.41
C CYS A 137 1.40 0.05 -0.91
N ASP A 138 2.33 -0.18 0.01
CA ASP A 138 3.71 -0.45 -0.32
C ASP A 138 3.89 -1.94 -0.62
N SER A 139 4.34 -2.28 -1.82
CA SER A 139 4.80 -3.62 -2.12
C SER A 139 6.10 -3.91 -1.38
N VAL A 140 6.34 -5.17 -1.09
CA VAL A 140 7.64 -5.60 -0.54
C VAL A 140 8.74 -5.18 -1.52
N LEU A 141 9.72 -4.41 -1.03
CA LEU A 141 10.85 -3.96 -1.81
C LEU A 141 11.99 -4.99 -1.67
N TYR A 142 12.68 -5.26 -2.75
CA TYR A 142 13.82 -6.19 -2.77
C TYR A 142 15.14 -5.43 -2.78
N GLU A 143 16.12 -5.94 -2.02
CA GLU A 143 17.50 -5.45 -2.12
C GLU A 143 18.03 -5.69 -3.54
N GLY A 144 18.49 -4.63 -4.21
CA GLY A 144 19.01 -4.70 -5.59
C GLY A 144 17.96 -4.66 -6.71
N GLY A 145 16.67 -4.74 -6.39
CA GLY A 145 15.59 -4.40 -7.33
C GLY A 145 15.67 -2.92 -7.69
N THR A 146 15.29 -2.56 -8.91
CA THR A 146 15.18 -1.15 -9.29
C THR A 146 14.34 -0.45 -8.24
N ASN A 147 15.00 0.45 -7.49
CA ASN A 147 14.38 1.25 -6.45
C ASN A 147 13.18 2.02 -7.01
N LEU A 148 12.00 1.40 -6.96
CA LEU A 148 10.81 2.21 -6.88
C LEU A 148 10.92 2.87 -5.52
N SER A 149 11.19 4.16 -5.48
CA SER A 149 11.14 4.89 -4.23
C SER A 149 9.71 4.75 -3.68
N ALA A 150 9.51 4.83 -2.37
CA ALA A 150 8.17 4.88 -1.79
C ALA A 150 7.28 5.90 -2.53
N TYR A 151 7.87 6.98 -3.01
CA TYR A 151 7.21 8.03 -3.78
C TYR A 151 6.63 7.57 -5.14
N ASP A 152 7.21 6.55 -5.78
CA ASP A 152 6.68 6.05 -7.06
C ASP A 152 5.33 5.34 -6.86
N ASN A 153 5.10 4.71 -5.70
CA ASN A 153 3.80 4.13 -5.37
C ASN A 153 2.71 5.20 -5.20
N TYR A 154 3.03 6.32 -4.54
CA TYR A 154 2.07 7.43 -4.42
C TYR A 154 1.75 8.04 -5.78
N LEU A 155 2.76 8.18 -6.65
CA LEU A 155 2.53 8.66 -8.01
C LEU A 155 1.67 7.69 -8.82
N ARG A 156 1.93 6.38 -8.73
CA ARG A 156 1.13 5.35 -9.40
C ARG A 156 -0.35 5.46 -9.03
N VAL A 157 -0.65 5.57 -7.73
CA VAL A 157 -2.03 5.79 -7.28
C VAL A 157 -2.58 7.13 -7.80
N GLY A 158 -1.78 8.19 -7.79
CA GLY A 158 -2.17 9.48 -8.38
C GLY A 158 -2.51 9.37 -9.87
N CYS A 159 -1.75 8.59 -10.64
CA CYS A 159 -2.03 8.34 -12.06
C CYS A 159 -3.31 7.51 -12.25
N GLU A 160 -3.51 6.47 -11.45
CA GLU A 160 -4.73 5.64 -11.46
C GLU A 160 -5.98 6.47 -11.17
N LEU A 161 -5.87 7.44 -10.26
CA LEU A 161 -6.93 8.39 -9.93
C LEU A 161 -7.04 9.57 -10.92
N GLN A 162 -6.24 9.58 -11.99
CA GLN A 162 -6.17 10.65 -13.00
C GLN A 162 -5.78 12.02 -12.42
N LEU A 163 -5.00 12.03 -11.34
CA LEU A 163 -4.51 13.24 -10.70
C LEU A 163 -3.18 13.74 -11.29
N CYS A 164 -2.46 12.89 -12.01
CA CYS A 164 -1.22 13.26 -12.72
C CYS A 164 -1.05 12.48 -14.02
N PRO A 165 -0.22 12.97 -14.95
CA PRO A 165 0.17 12.25 -16.16
C PRO A 165 0.92 10.94 -15.83
N ALA A 166 0.77 9.92 -16.69
CA ALA A 166 1.41 8.61 -16.51
C ALA A 166 2.96 8.65 -16.57
N ASP A 167 3.52 9.67 -17.19
CA ASP A 167 4.97 9.92 -17.32
C ASP A 167 5.55 10.83 -16.24
N ALA A 168 4.74 11.20 -15.24
CA ALA A 168 5.18 12.05 -14.14
C ALA A 168 6.29 11.37 -13.31
N THR A 169 7.30 12.14 -12.92
CA THR A 169 8.46 11.68 -12.14
C THR A 169 8.36 12.13 -10.69
N ALA A 170 8.58 11.22 -9.74
CA ALA A 170 8.44 11.50 -8.32
C ALA A 170 9.48 12.50 -7.77
N SER A 171 10.68 12.54 -8.36
CA SER A 171 11.79 13.39 -7.90
C SER A 171 11.72 14.84 -8.39
N GLU A 172 10.85 15.17 -9.35
CA GLU A 172 10.71 16.53 -9.86
C GLU A 172 10.17 17.50 -8.81
N ILE A 173 10.76 18.71 -8.78
CA ILE A 173 10.29 19.79 -7.92
C ILE A 173 8.98 20.35 -8.49
N VAL A 174 7.96 20.39 -7.66
CA VAL A 174 6.63 20.85 -8.07
C VAL A 174 6.44 22.35 -7.88
N THR A 175 5.64 22.94 -8.77
CA THR A 175 5.24 24.34 -8.69
C THR A 175 4.02 24.54 -7.80
N ARG A 176 3.77 25.78 -7.39
CA ARG A 176 2.55 26.16 -6.67
C ARG A 176 1.29 25.94 -7.51
N SER A 177 1.39 26.11 -8.83
CA SER A 177 0.31 25.80 -9.77
C SER A 177 -0.05 24.32 -9.72
N GLU A 178 0.94 23.43 -9.78
CA GLU A 178 0.72 21.97 -9.70
C GLU A 178 0.13 21.56 -8.35
N ALA A 179 0.64 22.12 -7.26
CA ALA A 179 0.08 21.89 -5.93
C ALA A 179 -1.39 22.35 -5.80
N ALA A 180 -1.74 23.47 -6.45
CA ALA A 180 -3.12 23.97 -6.47
C ALA A 180 -4.03 23.04 -7.30
N HIS A 181 -3.56 22.55 -8.45
CA HIS A 181 -4.31 21.59 -9.25
C HIS A 181 -4.60 20.31 -8.49
N LEU A 182 -3.59 19.72 -7.86
CA LEU A 182 -3.73 18.50 -7.10
C LEU A 182 -4.73 18.67 -5.94
N LEU A 183 -4.58 19.73 -5.16
CA LEU A 183 -5.45 19.96 -4.01
C LEU A 183 -6.90 20.26 -4.43
N HIS A 184 -7.10 21.06 -5.47
CA HIS A 184 -8.43 21.30 -6.05
C HIS A 184 -9.07 20.01 -6.54
N ALA A 185 -8.34 19.20 -7.30
CA ALA A 185 -8.84 17.93 -7.81
C ALA A 185 -9.24 16.98 -6.66
N ILE A 186 -8.42 16.86 -5.62
CA ILE A 186 -8.73 16.03 -4.45
C ILE A 186 -9.97 16.53 -3.69
N LEU A 187 -10.13 17.84 -3.55
CA LEU A 187 -11.24 18.42 -2.80
C LEU A 187 -12.57 18.39 -3.56
N THR A 188 -12.54 18.35 -4.90
CA THR A 188 -13.75 18.44 -5.74
C THR A 188 -14.14 17.12 -6.38
N GLN A 189 -13.20 16.18 -6.55
CA GLN A 189 -13.53 14.86 -7.07
C GLN A 189 -14.16 14.01 -5.96
N ASN A 190 -15.32 13.44 -6.24
CA ASN A 190 -15.87 12.38 -5.43
C ASN A 190 -15.09 11.09 -5.72
N PHE A 191 -14.01 10.87 -4.99
CA PHE A 191 -13.44 9.55 -4.87
C PHE A 191 -14.42 8.72 -4.04
N THR A 192 -15.41 8.13 -4.70
CA THR A 192 -16.15 7.02 -4.12
C THR A 192 -15.19 5.84 -4.06
N VAL A 193 -14.36 5.82 -3.04
CA VAL A 193 -13.74 4.59 -2.60
C VAL A 193 -14.88 3.78 -2.00
N GLU A 194 -15.61 3.03 -2.84
CA GLU A 194 -16.39 1.91 -2.33
C GLU A 194 -15.38 1.09 -1.53
N ALA A 195 -15.69 0.87 -0.25
CA ALA A 195 -14.86 -0.01 0.57
C ALA A 195 -14.73 -1.32 -0.21
N PRO A 196 -13.53 -1.72 -0.64
CA PRO A 196 -13.39 -2.84 -1.53
C PRO A 196 -13.94 -4.07 -0.82
N SER A 197 -14.86 -4.78 -1.46
CA SER A 197 -15.29 -6.10 -0.97
C SER A 197 -14.07 -7.03 -0.99
N SER A 198 -13.91 -7.84 0.05
CA SER A 198 -12.85 -8.83 0.07
C SER A 198 -13.07 -9.87 -1.03
N PRO A 199 -12.06 -10.17 -1.86
CA PRO A 199 -12.14 -11.23 -2.85
C PRO A 199 -12.05 -12.64 -2.23
N VAL A 200 -11.73 -12.73 -0.94
CA VAL A 200 -11.57 -13.99 -0.20
C VAL A 200 -12.33 -13.95 1.14
N THR A 201 -12.49 -15.11 1.76
CA THR A 201 -12.99 -15.18 3.14
C THR A 201 -12.04 -14.43 4.06
N LEU A 202 -12.50 -13.30 4.61
CA LEU A 202 -11.72 -12.39 5.45
C LEU A 202 -12.20 -12.41 6.88
N GLU A 203 -11.27 -12.56 7.81
CA GLU A 203 -11.47 -12.28 9.24
C GLU A 203 -10.57 -11.10 9.66
N ASN A 204 -11.12 -10.18 10.44
CA ASN A 204 -10.36 -9.04 10.99
C ASN A 204 -10.68 -8.87 12.48
N PRO A 205 -10.16 -9.76 13.35
CA PRO A 205 -10.36 -9.64 14.79
C PRO A 205 -9.67 -8.42 15.40
N THR A 206 -8.62 -7.91 14.76
CA THR A 206 -7.94 -6.68 15.19
C THR A 206 -8.86 -5.47 15.18
N GLY A 207 -9.85 -5.47 14.25
CA GLY A 207 -10.68 -4.29 14.01
C GLY A 207 -9.90 -3.18 13.29
N GLY A 208 -10.59 -2.20 12.77
CA GLY A 208 -9.95 -1.12 12.03
C GLY A 208 -9.98 -1.30 10.51
N HIS A 209 -9.20 -0.49 9.80
CA HIS A 209 -9.26 -0.42 8.35
C HIS A 209 -8.50 -1.59 7.70
N ALA A 210 -9.19 -2.33 6.83
CA ALA A 210 -8.60 -3.42 6.04
C ALA A 210 -8.21 -2.98 4.61
N ASN A 211 -8.32 -1.69 4.28
CA ASN A 211 -8.19 -1.22 2.89
C ASN A 211 -6.87 -1.60 2.25
N ASP A 212 -5.75 -1.42 2.96
CA ASP A 212 -4.42 -1.73 2.43
C ASP A 212 -4.27 -3.22 2.13
N PHE A 213 -4.78 -4.07 3.02
CA PHE A 213 -4.80 -5.52 2.84
C PHE A 213 -5.67 -5.93 1.65
N LEU A 214 -6.83 -5.28 1.49
CA LEU A 214 -7.74 -5.54 0.38
C LEU A 214 -7.17 -5.09 -0.97
N LEU A 215 -6.40 -4.01 -1.00
CA LEU A 215 -5.67 -3.58 -2.20
C LEU A 215 -4.60 -4.59 -2.59
N GLU A 216 -3.80 -5.07 -1.65
CA GLU A 216 -2.80 -6.11 -1.94
C GLU A 216 -3.45 -7.44 -2.37
N LEU A 217 -4.55 -7.85 -1.75
CA LEU A 217 -5.32 -9.03 -2.16
C LEU A 217 -5.77 -8.97 -3.63
N ARG A 218 -6.16 -7.79 -4.12
CA ARG A 218 -6.59 -7.60 -5.52
C ARG A 218 -5.46 -7.75 -6.54
N ARG A 219 -4.21 -7.71 -6.11
CA ARG A 219 -3.04 -7.94 -6.96
C ARG A 219 -2.76 -9.44 -7.16
N VAL A 220 -3.28 -10.28 -6.25
CA VAL A 220 -3.16 -11.73 -6.39
C VAL A 220 -4.02 -12.19 -7.57
N PRO A 221 -3.50 -13.02 -8.48
CA PRO A 221 -4.26 -13.51 -9.63
C PRO A 221 -5.56 -14.22 -9.22
N GLU A 222 -6.65 -13.93 -9.94
CA GLU A 222 -7.98 -14.48 -9.67
C GLU A 222 -8.02 -16.01 -9.53
N PRO A 223 -7.32 -16.82 -10.36
CA PRO A 223 -7.33 -18.27 -10.19
C PRO A 223 -6.76 -18.72 -8.83
N ILE A 224 -5.80 -17.99 -8.28
CA ILE A 224 -5.23 -18.28 -6.96
C ILE A 224 -6.25 -17.95 -5.86
N LEU A 225 -6.93 -16.80 -5.96
CA LEU A 225 -7.98 -16.39 -5.02
C LEU A 225 -9.17 -17.37 -5.07
N THR A 226 -9.54 -17.83 -6.26
CA THR A 226 -10.58 -18.84 -6.45
C THR A 226 -10.19 -20.16 -5.78
N ALA A 227 -8.98 -20.67 -6.03
CA ALA A 227 -8.49 -21.88 -5.36
C ALA A 227 -8.42 -21.75 -3.84
N PHE A 228 -8.05 -20.58 -3.34
CA PHE A 228 -8.02 -20.24 -1.92
C PHE A 228 -9.42 -20.37 -1.29
N ASN A 229 -10.43 -19.78 -1.94
CA ASN A 229 -11.83 -19.87 -1.48
C ASN A 229 -12.39 -21.30 -1.59
N ASP A 230 -12.20 -21.96 -2.72
CA ASP A 230 -12.75 -23.30 -3.01
C ASP A 230 -12.18 -24.37 -2.08
N THR A 231 -10.94 -24.18 -1.61
CA THR A 231 -10.30 -25.09 -0.66
C THR A 231 -10.54 -24.70 0.81
N GLY A 232 -11.35 -23.68 1.07
CA GLY A 232 -11.83 -23.29 2.41
C GLY A 232 -10.77 -22.60 3.26
N TRP A 233 -9.90 -21.80 2.64
CA TRP A 233 -8.92 -21.00 3.35
C TRP A 233 -9.50 -19.67 3.82
N THR A 234 -8.89 -19.11 4.85
CA THR A 234 -9.23 -17.80 5.44
C THR A 234 -8.04 -16.87 5.41
N TYR A 235 -8.25 -15.63 5.00
CA TYR A 235 -7.28 -14.54 5.15
C TYR A 235 -7.60 -13.77 6.41
N ARG A 236 -6.66 -13.65 7.34
CA ARG A 236 -6.90 -13.14 8.67
C ARG A 236 -5.93 -12.01 9.03
N ILE A 237 -6.47 -10.83 9.28
CA ILE A 237 -5.73 -9.68 9.80
C ILE A 237 -5.76 -9.79 11.34
N ASP A 238 -4.62 -10.19 11.94
CA ASP A 238 -4.57 -10.50 13.37
C ASP A 238 -3.23 -10.04 13.98
N PHE A 239 -3.23 -8.81 14.48
CA PHE A 239 -2.03 -8.19 15.04
C PHE A 239 -1.59 -8.86 16.34
N ASP A 240 -2.54 -9.28 17.17
CA ASP A 240 -2.25 -9.94 18.44
C ASP A 240 -1.60 -11.31 18.21
N PHE A 241 -2.14 -12.09 17.27
CA PHE A 241 -1.55 -13.36 16.89
C PHE A 241 -0.13 -13.19 16.32
N MET A 242 0.09 -12.20 15.46
CA MET A 242 1.40 -11.95 14.86
C MET A 242 2.42 -11.44 15.88
N ALA A 243 1.99 -10.62 16.85
CA ALA A 243 2.83 -10.18 17.96
C ALA A 243 3.25 -11.37 18.85
N ASP A 244 2.30 -12.20 19.27
CA ASP A 244 2.57 -13.41 20.06
C ASP A 244 3.49 -14.41 19.30
N LEU A 245 3.30 -14.56 17.99
CA LEU A 245 4.17 -15.36 17.14
C LEU A 245 5.60 -14.80 17.08
N SER A 246 5.73 -13.47 16.96
CA SER A 246 7.01 -12.77 16.92
C SER A 246 7.78 -12.97 18.22
N ASP A 247 7.10 -12.85 19.36
CA ASP A 247 7.67 -13.07 20.70
C ASP A 247 8.15 -14.51 20.89
N ARG A 248 7.34 -15.50 20.47
CA ARG A 248 7.71 -16.92 20.58
C ARG A 248 8.90 -17.31 19.72
N LEU A 249 9.06 -16.67 18.56
CA LEU A 249 10.13 -16.99 17.63
C LEU A 249 11.38 -16.11 17.84
N ASP A 250 11.30 -15.13 18.72
CA ASP A 250 12.35 -14.11 18.91
C ASP A 250 12.74 -13.44 17.58
N MET A 251 11.70 -13.07 16.80
CA MET A 251 11.88 -12.46 15.47
C MET A 251 10.64 -11.68 15.08
N SER A 252 10.81 -10.58 14.35
CA SER A 252 9.69 -9.80 13.82
C SER A 252 9.00 -10.54 12.69
N CYS A 253 7.72 -10.92 12.89
CA CYS A 253 6.87 -11.60 11.92
C CYS A 253 5.73 -10.66 11.52
N ILE A 254 5.50 -10.49 10.21
CA ILE A 254 4.40 -9.66 9.69
C ILE A 254 3.37 -10.46 8.90
N GLY A 255 3.68 -11.71 8.57
CA GLY A 255 2.79 -12.66 7.93
C GLY A 255 3.13 -14.08 8.30
N ALA A 256 2.17 -15.00 8.16
CA ALA A 256 2.35 -16.42 8.38
C ALA A 256 1.28 -17.26 7.66
N THR A 257 1.66 -18.26 6.92
CA THR A 257 0.77 -19.22 6.27
C THR A 257 0.70 -20.53 7.05
N SER A 258 -0.49 -20.87 7.54
CA SER A 258 -0.76 -22.09 8.29
C SER A 258 -1.57 -23.08 7.44
N TYR A 259 -0.92 -24.10 6.92
CA TYR A 259 -1.59 -25.14 6.12
C TYR A 259 -2.56 -25.97 6.96
N GLY A 260 -2.19 -26.32 8.18
CA GLY A 260 -3.06 -27.11 9.06
C GLY A 260 -4.34 -26.38 9.49
N LYS A 261 -4.31 -25.05 9.56
CA LYS A 261 -5.48 -24.22 9.84
C LYS A 261 -6.13 -23.64 8.59
N LYS A 262 -5.53 -23.83 7.42
CA LYS A 262 -5.95 -23.22 6.16
C LYS A 262 -6.12 -21.68 6.34
N THR A 263 -5.14 -21.03 6.92
CA THR A 263 -5.24 -19.61 7.27
C THR A 263 -3.95 -18.89 6.92
N VAL A 264 -4.10 -17.78 6.22
CA VAL A 264 -3.05 -16.78 6.04
C VAL A 264 -3.26 -15.68 7.09
N TYR A 265 -2.30 -15.50 7.98
CA TYR A 265 -2.29 -14.45 9.00
C TYR A 265 -1.40 -13.31 8.55
N VAL A 266 -1.85 -12.08 8.76
CA VAL A 266 -1.07 -10.88 8.44
C VAL A 266 -1.26 -9.79 9.49
N SER A 267 -0.21 -9.02 9.76
CA SER A 267 -0.25 -7.76 10.51
C SER A 267 0.26 -6.57 9.69
N ASP A 268 0.80 -6.82 8.50
CA ASP A 268 1.20 -5.79 7.54
C ASP A 268 0.75 -6.23 6.14
N ALA A 269 0.14 -5.32 5.40
CA ALA A 269 -0.36 -5.58 4.05
C ALA A 269 0.75 -6.03 3.09
N LYS A 270 2.00 -5.60 3.32
CA LYS A 270 3.19 -5.99 2.55
C LYS A 270 3.43 -7.50 2.51
N ALA A 271 2.98 -8.22 3.55
CA ALA A 271 3.12 -9.67 3.60
C ALA A 271 2.13 -10.40 2.68
N THR A 272 1.03 -9.77 2.28
CA THR A 272 -0.08 -10.44 1.60
C THR A 272 0.35 -11.28 0.40
N ILE A 273 1.04 -10.69 -0.56
CA ILE A 273 1.45 -11.40 -1.79
C ILE A 273 2.44 -12.53 -1.46
N HIS A 274 3.34 -12.31 -0.51
CA HIS A 274 4.30 -13.32 -0.06
C HIS A 274 3.59 -14.54 0.54
N GLU A 275 2.63 -14.32 1.42
CA GLU A 275 1.85 -15.40 2.02
C GLU A 275 0.99 -16.16 0.99
N PHE A 276 0.48 -15.47 -0.04
CA PHE A 276 -0.15 -16.13 -1.18
C PHE A 276 0.85 -16.90 -2.05
N GLY A 277 2.12 -16.53 -2.06
CA GLY A 277 3.20 -17.33 -2.64
C GLY A 277 3.36 -18.65 -1.93
N HIS A 278 3.32 -18.66 -0.60
CA HIS A 278 3.30 -19.91 0.17
C HIS A 278 2.04 -20.73 -0.06
N PHE A 279 0.86 -20.08 -0.11
CA PHE A 279 -0.38 -20.76 -0.48
C PHE A 279 -0.24 -21.45 -1.85
N LEU A 280 0.28 -20.74 -2.85
CA LEU A 280 0.48 -21.27 -4.20
C LEU A 280 1.47 -22.45 -4.20
N ASP A 281 2.59 -22.38 -3.49
CA ASP A 281 3.53 -23.49 -3.34
C ASP A 281 2.84 -24.76 -2.83
N GLY A 282 2.00 -24.60 -1.80
CA GLY A 282 1.17 -25.69 -1.31
C GLY A 282 0.14 -26.19 -2.32
N ALA A 283 -0.56 -25.26 -3.01
CA ALA A 283 -1.56 -25.59 -4.02
C ALA A 283 -0.97 -26.36 -5.20
N LEU A 284 0.28 -26.09 -5.55
CA LEU A 284 1.05 -26.84 -6.54
C LEU A 284 1.55 -28.20 -6.00
N GLY A 285 1.42 -28.46 -4.70
CA GLY A 285 1.81 -29.69 -4.05
C GLY A 285 3.28 -29.75 -3.65
N PHE A 286 3.91 -28.62 -3.39
CA PHE A 286 5.33 -28.49 -3.04
C PHE A 286 6.25 -29.22 -4.03
N PRO A 287 6.29 -28.80 -5.30
CA PRO A 287 7.05 -29.49 -6.32
C PRO A 287 8.55 -29.58 -5.97
N ALA A 288 9.16 -30.73 -6.20
CA ALA A 288 10.62 -30.89 -6.02
C ALA A 288 11.44 -29.94 -6.91
N GLU A 289 10.84 -29.42 -7.97
CA GLU A 289 11.40 -28.41 -8.86
C GLU A 289 11.70 -27.11 -8.12
N HIS A 290 10.88 -26.69 -7.13
CA HIS A 290 11.14 -25.48 -6.33
C HIS A 290 12.46 -25.59 -5.54
N GLU A 291 12.77 -26.76 -4.99
CA GLU A 291 14.06 -27.00 -4.34
C GLU A 291 15.21 -26.96 -5.35
N GLN A 292 15.01 -27.49 -6.55
CA GLN A 292 16.06 -27.47 -7.60
C GLN A 292 16.34 -26.03 -8.06
N LEU A 293 15.31 -25.23 -8.28
CA LEU A 293 15.45 -23.80 -8.65
C LEU A 293 16.15 -23.02 -7.54
N TYR A 294 15.76 -23.22 -6.29
CA TYR A 294 16.41 -22.60 -5.14
C TYR A 294 17.90 -22.91 -5.07
N LEU A 295 18.26 -24.20 -5.16
CA LEU A 295 19.67 -24.61 -5.09
C LEU A 295 20.51 -24.08 -6.27
N ALA A 296 19.87 -23.92 -7.43
CA ALA A 296 20.56 -23.47 -8.63
C ALA A 296 20.77 -21.95 -8.69
N GLU A 297 19.79 -21.14 -8.23
CA GLU A 297 19.72 -19.72 -8.59
C GLU A 297 19.51 -18.76 -7.42
N ALA A 298 19.09 -19.23 -6.23
CA ALA A 298 18.69 -18.33 -5.16
C ALA A 298 19.80 -17.34 -4.73
N GLN A 299 21.05 -17.80 -4.69
CA GLN A 299 22.18 -16.99 -4.24
C GLN A 299 22.47 -15.81 -5.17
N ASP A 300 22.24 -15.99 -6.47
CA ASP A 300 22.55 -15.02 -7.52
C ASP A 300 21.30 -14.26 -8.01
N SER A 301 20.12 -14.58 -7.47
CA SER A 301 18.80 -14.07 -7.94
C SER A 301 18.59 -12.56 -7.79
N GLY A 302 19.41 -11.87 -6.99
CA GLY A 302 19.18 -10.47 -6.64
C GLY A 302 18.01 -10.23 -5.66
N LEU A 303 17.36 -11.30 -5.19
CA LEU A 303 16.34 -11.20 -4.16
C LEU A 303 16.94 -10.94 -2.77
N ARG A 304 16.13 -10.47 -1.84
CA ARG A 304 16.52 -10.22 -0.45
C ARG A 304 17.08 -11.48 0.21
N ASP A 305 17.91 -11.31 1.22
CA ASP A 305 18.57 -12.44 1.90
C ASP A 305 17.59 -13.44 2.51
N TYR A 306 16.40 -12.98 2.90
CA TYR A 306 15.35 -13.84 3.42
C TYR A 306 14.90 -14.91 2.39
N ALA A 307 14.79 -14.54 1.13
CA ALA A 307 14.49 -15.48 0.03
C ALA A 307 15.55 -16.59 -0.10
N LYS A 308 16.78 -16.32 0.34
CA LYS A 308 17.90 -17.26 0.24
C LYS A 308 17.98 -18.27 1.40
N THR A 309 16.99 -18.25 2.31
CA THR A 309 17.01 -19.11 3.51
C THR A 309 16.54 -20.53 3.23
N ASN A 310 15.59 -20.72 2.33
CA ASN A 310 15.09 -22.02 1.88
C ASN A 310 14.23 -21.88 0.62
N SER A 311 13.91 -22.99 -0.02
CA SER A 311 13.17 -23.04 -1.30
C SER A 311 11.75 -22.46 -1.23
N ARG A 312 11.10 -22.51 -0.08
CA ARG A 312 9.74 -21.99 0.07
C ARG A 312 9.73 -20.46 0.12
N GLU A 313 10.65 -19.88 0.91
CA GLU A 313 10.83 -18.43 0.96
C GLU A 313 11.28 -17.89 -0.40
N TYR A 314 12.17 -18.64 -1.07
CA TYR A 314 12.61 -18.31 -2.42
C TYR A 314 11.44 -18.28 -3.39
N PHE A 315 10.61 -19.32 -3.44
CA PHE A 315 9.46 -19.36 -4.32
C PHE A 315 8.46 -18.26 -4.01
N ALA A 316 8.14 -18.02 -2.73
CA ALA A 316 7.23 -16.96 -2.32
C ALA A 316 7.73 -15.57 -2.73
N ASP A 317 9.03 -15.29 -2.56
CA ASP A 317 9.61 -14.02 -2.98
C ASP A 317 9.71 -13.89 -4.51
N CYS A 318 9.97 -14.97 -5.25
CA CYS A 318 9.88 -14.98 -6.70
C CYS A 318 8.46 -14.66 -7.18
N PHE A 319 7.44 -15.19 -6.50
CA PHE A 319 6.04 -14.86 -6.79
C PHE A 319 5.75 -13.39 -6.52
N VAL A 320 6.20 -12.83 -5.38
CA VAL A 320 6.07 -11.37 -5.12
C VAL A 320 6.75 -10.56 -6.22
N TYR A 321 7.96 -10.95 -6.61
CA TYR A 321 8.69 -10.24 -7.66
C TYR A 321 7.92 -10.25 -8.98
N TRP A 322 7.39 -11.40 -9.37
CA TRP A 322 6.58 -11.53 -10.58
C TRP A 322 5.32 -10.65 -10.54
N ILE A 323 4.53 -10.75 -9.48
CA ILE A 323 3.30 -9.94 -9.33
C ILE A 323 3.60 -8.44 -9.31
N THR A 324 4.75 -8.05 -8.76
CA THR A 324 5.12 -6.64 -8.65
C THR A 324 5.65 -6.06 -9.96
N TYR A 325 6.39 -6.86 -10.73
CA TYR A 325 7.20 -6.32 -11.83
C TYR A 325 6.90 -6.89 -13.22
N SER A 326 5.98 -7.85 -13.38
CA SER A 326 5.72 -8.51 -14.67
C SER A 326 5.34 -7.54 -15.82
N GLY A 327 4.84 -6.35 -15.49
CA GLY A 327 4.56 -5.29 -16.47
C GLY A 327 5.73 -4.33 -16.72
N ASN A 328 6.90 -4.54 -16.09
CA ASN A 328 8.03 -3.61 -16.15
C ASN A 328 9.26 -4.32 -16.76
N GLU A 329 9.66 -3.90 -17.96
CA GLU A 329 10.70 -4.53 -18.74
C GLU A 329 12.05 -4.64 -18.01
N LYS A 330 12.50 -3.56 -17.38
CA LYS A 330 13.84 -3.51 -16.76
C LYS A 330 14.01 -4.44 -15.54
N PRO A 331 13.11 -4.47 -14.54
CA PRO A 331 13.17 -5.48 -13.48
C PRO A 331 13.07 -6.90 -14.02
N MET A 332 12.20 -7.15 -14.99
CA MET A 332 12.02 -8.48 -15.55
C MET A 332 13.24 -8.96 -16.33
N GLU A 333 13.95 -8.07 -17.04
CA GLU A 333 15.25 -8.37 -17.66
C GLU A 333 16.31 -8.71 -16.58
N THR A 334 16.30 -8.00 -15.46
CA THR A 334 17.19 -8.31 -14.33
C THR A 334 16.90 -9.69 -13.78
N PHE A 335 15.65 -10.03 -13.57
CA PHE A 335 15.23 -11.34 -13.07
C PHE A 335 15.61 -12.47 -14.05
N TRP A 336 15.38 -12.26 -15.35
CA TRP A 336 15.82 -13.17 -16.38
C TRP A 336 17.35 -13.42 -16.36
N ASN A 337 18.14 -12.37 -16.18
CA ASN A 337 19.60 -12.47 -16.19
C ASN A 337 20.17 -13.15 -14.95
N THR A 338 19.51 -13.02 -13.80
CA THR A 338 20.00 -13.52 -12.51
C THR A 338 19.40 -14.87 -12.11
N ALA A 339 18.20 -15.19 -12.59
CA ALA A 339 17.49 -16.44 -12.27
C ALA A 339 16.67 -16.95 -13.48
N PRO A 340 17.31 -17.33 -14.60
CA PRO A 340 16.63 -17.65 -15.85
C PRO A 340 15.71 -18.87 -15.78
N GLN A 341 16.05 -19.88 -15.02
CA GLN A 341 15.21 -21.07 -14.87
C GLN A 341 13.97 -20.76 -14.04
N THR A 342 14.15 -20.01 -12.96
CA THR A 342 13.04 -19.53 -12.11
C THR A 342 12.13 -18.58 -12.88
N TYR A 343 12.70 -17.66 -13.66
CA TYR A 343 11.93 -16.80 -14.56
C TYR A 343 11.05 -17.63 -15.51
N ALA A 344 11.63 -18.57 -16.22
CA ALA A 344 10.90 -19.43 -17.15
C ALA A 344 9.80 -20.27 -16.45
N TYR A 345 10.05 -20.68 -15.22
CA TYR A 345 9.05 -21.37 -14.40
C TYR A 345 7.88 -20.48 -14.04
N MET A 346 8.15 -19.25 -13.56
CA MET A 346 7.11 -18.27 -13.23
C MET A 346 6.32 -17.85 -14.47
N GLU A 347 7.00 -17.64 -15.61
CA GLU A 347 6.35 -17.35 -16.89
C GLU A 347 5.40 -18.48 -17.31
N LYS A 348 5.82 -19.72 -17.18
CA LYS A 348 4.97 -20.90 -17.44
C LYS A 348 3.73 -20.93 -16.53
N LEU A 349 3.88 -20.69 -15.23
CA LEU A 349 2.76 -20.61 -14.29
C LEU A 349 1.79 -19.50 -14.68
N ALA A 350 2.30 -18.30 -14.96
CA ALA A 350 1.49 -17.16 -15.35
C ALA A 350 0.77 -17.39 -16.69
N ALA A 351 1.45 -18.00 -17.69
CA ALA A 351 0.86 -18.33 -18.98
C ALA A 351 -0.24 -19.38 -18.86
N ASN A 352 -0.16 -20.29 -17.90
CA ASN A 352 -1.18 -21.29 -17.58
C ASN A 352 -2.23 -20.78 -16.59
N ASN A 353 -2.31 -19.46 -16.43
CA ASN A 353 -3.30 -18.78 -15.59
C ASN A 353 -3.29 -19.25 -14.12
N TRP A 354 -2.10 -19.63 -13.63
CA TRP A 354 -1.80 -20.08 -12.25
C TRP A 354 -2.60 -21.30 -11.78
N GLY A 355 -3.75 -21.57 -12.38
CA GLY A 355 -4.74 -22.55 -11.92
C GLY A 355 -4.60 -23.92 -12.54
N ALA A 356 -3.94 -24.07 -13.69
CA ALA A 356 -3.95 -25.33 -14.46
C ALA A 356 -3.25 -26.50 -13.72
N GLU A 357 -2.35 -26.23 -12.80
CA GLU A 357 -1.58 -27.22 -12.04
C GLU A 357 -1.93 -27.29 -10.56
N MET A 358 -2.88 -26.45 -10.08
CA MET A 358 -3.25 -26.41 -8.67
C MET A 358 -3.95 -27.67 -8.21
N ARG A 359 -3.53 -28.17 -7.08
CA ARG A 359 -4.16 -29.33 -6.43
C ARG A 359 -5.32 -28.87 -5.56
N THR A 360 -6.39 -29.64 -5.56
CA THR A 360 -7.56 -29.43 -4.70
C THR A 360 -7.63 -30.44 -3.55
N ASP A 361 -6.75 -31.45 -3.54
CA ASP A 361 -6.71 -32.55 -2.58
C ASP A 361 -5.81 -32.27 -1.36
N TRP A 362 -5.92 -31.06 -0.82
CA TRP A 362 -5.10 -30.55 0.28
C TRP A 362 -4.89 -31.50 1.44
N GLU A 363 -5.98 -32.12 1.91
CA GLU A 363 -5.93 -32.98 3.08
C GLU A 363 -5.10 -34.21 2.83
N GLN A 364 -5.29 -34.88 1.68
CA GLN A 364 -4.51 -36.05 1.31
C GLN A 364 -3.05 -35.71 1.11
N HIS A 365 -2.78 -34.63 0.39
CA HIS A 365 -1.42 -34.20 0.08
C HIS A 365 -0.67 -33.78 1.33
N PHE A 366 -1.29 -32.96 2.18
CA PHE A 366 -0.69 -32.46 3.41
C PHE A 366 -0.41 -33.57 4.43
N CYS A 367 -1.35 -34.51 4.61
CA CYS A 367 -1.19 -35.62 5.53
C CYS A 367 -0.17 -36.66 5.03
N SER A 368 0.10 -36.73 3.72
CA SER A 368 1.06 -37.66 3.13
C SER A 368 2.51 -37.15 3.12
N GLN A 369 2.72 -35.85 3.39
CA GLN A 369 4.08 -35.28 3.43
C GLN A 369 4.81 -35.70 4.71
N PRO A 370 6.03 -36.23 4.62
CA PRO A 370 6.83 -36.50 5.79
C PRO A 370 7.18 -35.22 6.54
N ASP A 371 7.36 -35.33 7.86
CA ASP A 371 7.72 -34.25 8.78
C ASP A 371 8.97 -33.41 8.39
N THR A 372 9.70 -33.81 7.37
CA THR A 372 10.90 -33.14 6.86
C THR A 372 10.60 -31.89 6.03
N VAL A 373 9.35 -31.65 5.64
CA VAL A 373 8.94 -30.42 4.94
C VAL A 373 8.71 -29.32 5.96
N ARG A 374 9.74 -28.98 6.73
CA ARG A 374 9.72 -27.94 7.75
C ARG A 374 10.59 -26.78 7.30
N SER A 375 9.98 -25.77 6.71
CA SER A 375 10.65 -24.49 6.58
C SER A 375 10.36 -23.65 7.83
N GLY A 376 11.40 -23.12 8.44
CA GLY A 376 11.31 -22.34 9.66
C GLY A 376 11.63 -23.18 10.91
N LYS A 377 12.27 -22.54 11.86
CA LYS A 377 12.58 -23.11 13.16
C LYS A 377 11.28 -23.34 13.91
N ILE A 378 10.78 -24.58 13.98
CA ILE A 378 9.66 -24.90 14.85
C ILE A 378 10.18 -24.83 16.29
N VAL A 379 9.75 -23.82 17.01
CA VAL A 379 10.01 -23.69 18.43
C VAL A 379 8.72 -23.91 19.18
N GLY A 380 8.62 -25.05 19.86
CA GLY A 380 7.53 -25.34 20.78
C GLY A 380 7.06 -26.77 20.71
N SER A 381 7.08 -27.44 21.87
CA SER A 381 6.65 -28.84 22.09
C SER A 381 5.13 -29.06 22.06
N ASP A 382 4.34 -28.02 21.81
CA ASP A 382 2.87 -28.06 21.94
C ASP A 382 2.14 -28.37 20.63
N TYR A 383 2.86 -28.60 19.56
CA TYR A 383 2.28 -29.01 18.29
C TYR A 383 2.46 -30.49 18.08
N THR A 384 1.38 -31.22 18.26
CA THR A 384 1.32 -32.66 17.90
C THR A 384 1.65 -32.82 16.42
N ALA A 385 2.49 -33.83 16.14
CA ALA A 385 2.91 -34.18 14.79
C ALA A 385 1.72 -34.20 13.81
N GLY A 386 1.82 -33.40 12.75
CA GLY A 386 0.84 -33.39 11.64
C GLY A 386 0.02 -32.09 11.48
N SER A 387 0.12 -31.09 12.37
CA SER A 387 -0.89 -30.04 12.35
C SER A 387 -0.47 -28.68 11.83
N ILE A 388 0.81 -28.27 11.81
CA ILE A 388 1.13 -26.90 11.39
C ILE A 388 2.50 -26.80 10.72
N VAL A 389 2.52 -26.50 9.42
CA VAL A 389 3.67 -25.88 8.76
C VAL A 389 3.36 -24.39 8.70
N LEU A 390 4.19 -23.58 9.35
CA LEU A 390 4.12 -22.12 9.28
C LEU A 390 5.22 -21.63 8.34
N CYS A 391 4.84 -20.91 7.32
CA CYS A 391 5.73 -20.03 6.58
C CYS A 391 5.54 -18.63 7.14
N ILE A 392 6.61 -17.88 7.32
CA ILE A 392 6.59 -16.63 8.10
C ILE A 392 7.33 -15.54 7.34
N SER A 393 6.63 -14.44 7.07
CA SER A 393 7.24 -13.23 6.54
C SER A 393 7.91 -12.42 7.65
N ARG A 394 9.13 -11.95 7.40
CA ARG A 394 9.87 -11.07 8.30
C ARG A 394 9.79 -9.62 7.84
N GLN A 395 9.64 -8.71 8.80
CA GLN A 395 9.89 -7.31 8.57
C GLN A 395 11.42 -7.09 8.49
N GLN A 396 11.93 -6.53 7.40
CA GLN A 396 13.30 -6.05 7.39
C GLN A 396 13.41 -4.83 8.28
N MET A 397 14.31 -4.89 9.29
CA MET A 397 14.76 -3.69 9.96
C MET A 397 15.70 -2.96 8.98
N THR A 398 15.29 -1.81 8.51
CA THR A 398 16.13 -0.85 7.79
C THR A 398 17.03 -0.08 8.75
#